data_9bd96ecfb245d3ed0226493c249cd5d5
#
_entry.id   9bd96ecfb245d3ed0226493c249cd5d5
#
_cell.length_a   1.000
_cell.length_b   1.000
_cell.length_c   1.000
_cell.angle_alpha   90.00
_cell.angle_beta   90.00
_cell.angle_gamma   90.00
#
_symmetry.space_group_name_H-M   'P 1'
#
loop_
_entity.id
_entity.type
_entity.pdbx_description
1 polymer ?
#
loop_
_entity_poly.entity_id
_entity_poly.type
_entity_poly.pdbx_seq_one_letter_code
_entity_poly.pdbx_strand_id
1 'polypeptide(L)'
;MDLSVYYEEYASVFRIATFVMCLTIFAVLFIGIRNIRDKTQSVKEKVVCGVMLFIILVFVATRYCFGGIMCQMDVSQRTIFGHQGEFEIVEIKNGIYNKAVFLIDGKEVELNYFEDDDYDFESIKPGKYKGEIVYAQHAKQILHIDFE
;
A
#
# COMPACT_ATOMS: atom_id res chain seq x y z
N MET A 1 -18.33 5.20 15.62
CA MET A 1 -16.99 5.26 14.98
C MET A 1 -16.96 6.35 13.93
N ASP A 2 -16.00 7.28 13.97
CA ASP A 2 -15.83 8.31 12.94
C ASP A 2 -14.75 7.86 11.94
N LEU A 3 -15.18 7.52 10.73
CA LEU A 3 -14.29 7.05 9.67
C LEU A 3 -13.69 8.21 8.84
N SER A 4 -14.05 9.46 9.12
CA SER A 4 -13.63 10.62 8.31
C SER A 4 -12.11 10.80 8.28
N VAL A 5 -11.44 10.53 9.40
CA VAL A 5 -9.97 10.63 9.55
C VAL A 5 -9.27 9.69 8.58
N TYR A 6 -9.72 8.44 8.48
CA TYR A 6 -9.14 7.43 7.59
C TYR A 6 -9.35 7.78 6.11
N TYR A 7 -10.48 8.39 5.75
CA TYR A 7 -10.69 8.87 4.38
C TYR A 7 -9.73 10.00 4.02
N GLU A 8 -9.48 10.94 4.95
CA GLU A 8 -8.51 12.02 4.71
C GLU A 8 -7.08 11.50 4.60
N GLU A 9 -6.70 10.56 5.46
CA GLU A 9 -5.40 9.91 5.43
C GLU A 9 -5.15 9.21 4.09
N TYR A 10 -6.10 8.37 3.65
CA TYR A 10 -6.00 7.66 2.36
C TYR A 10 -5.97 8.61 1.16
N ALA A 11 -6.74 9.69 1.19
CA ALA A 11 -6.65 10.73 0.17
C ALA A 11 -5.26 11.40 0.14
N SER A 12 -4.60 11.53 1.29
CA SER A 12 -3.24 12.06 1.38
C SER A 12 -2.22 11.09 0.79
N VAL A 13 -2.34 9.79 1.05
CA VAL A 13 -1.48 8.74 0.47
C VAL A 13 -1.54 8.78 -1.06
N PHE A 14 -2.73 8.91 -1.64
CA PHE A 14 -2.88 9.04 -3.09
C PHE A 14 -2.18 10.28 -3.64
N ARG A 15 -2.31 11.44 -2.97
CA ARG A 15 -1.63 12.68 -3.37
C ARG A 15 -0.11 12.54 -3.32
N ILE A 16 0.42 11.93 -2.26
CA ILE A 16 1.86 11.68 -2.12
C ILE A 16 2.34 10.72 -3.21
N ALA A 17 1.63 9.63 -3.46
CA ALA A 17 1.97 8.68 -4.52
C ALA A 17 2.01 9.35 -5.90
N THR A 18 1.04 10.21 -6.21
CA THR A 18 1.00 10.99 -7.45
C THR A 18 2.19 11.93 -7.56
N PHE A 19 2.53 12.64 -6.48
CA PHE A 19 3.69 13.54 -6.45
C PHE A 19 5.00 12.80 -6.68
N VAL A 20 5.21 11.67 -6.01
CA VAL A 20 6.40 10.82 -6.19
C VAL A 20 6.52 10.33 -7.63
N MET A 21 5.40 9.92 -8.25
CA MET A 21 5.39 9.52 -9.66
C MET A 21 5.77 10.66 -10.61
N CYS A 22 5.19 11.83 -10.43
CA CYS A 22 5.54 13.00 -11.25
C CYS A 22 7.03 13.35 -11.14
N LEU A 23 7.58 13.34 -9.92
CA LEU A 23 9.01 13.57 -9.70
C LEU A 23 9.88 12.50 -10.37
N THR A 24 9.50 11.24 -10.27
CA THR A 24 10.23 10.13 -10.88
C THR A 24 10.23 10.24 -12.40
N ILE A 25 9.09 10.51 -13.02
CA ILE A 25 8.97 10.70 -14.47
C ILE A 25 9.87 11.87 -14.90
N PHE A 26 9.84 13.00 -14.18
CA PHE A 26 10.68 14.15 -14.48
C PHE A 26 12.17 13.81 -14.39
N ALA A 27 12.59 13.13 -13.33
CA ALA A 27 13.98 12.71 -13.14
C ALA A 27 14.44 11.76 -14.26
N VAL A 28 13.62 10.75 -14.60
CA VAL A 28 13.90 9.79 -15.67
C VAL A 28 14.04 10.49 -17.01
N LEU A 29 13.14 11.42 -17.35
CA LEU A 29 13.22 12.20 -18.58
C LEU A 29 14.47 13.08 -18.61
N PHE A 30 14.78 13.77 -17.51
CA PHE A 30 15.95 14.63 -17.43
C PHE A 30 17.26 13.84 -17.61
N ILE A 31 17.43 12.74 -16.87
CA ILE A 31 18.60 11.87 -16.97
C ILE A 31 18.68 11.22 -18.36
N GLY A 32 17.56 10.75 -18.90
CA GLY A 32 17.47 10.15 -20.21
C GLY A 32 17.91 11.10 -21.33
N ILE A 33 17.41 12.34 -21.32
CA ILE A 33 17.79 13.38 -22.29
C ILE A 33 19.29 13.70 -22.16
N ARG A 34 19.80 13.85 -20.93
CA ARG A 34 21.21 14.08 -20.69
C ARG A 34 22.08 12.94 -21.22
N ASN A 35 21.69 11.69 -20.95
CA ASN A 35 22.38 10.50 -21.41
C ASN A 35 22.46 10.43 -22.96
N ILE A 36 21.35 10.75 -23.66
CA ILE A 36 21.33 10.76 -25.13
C ILE A 36 22.26 11.85 -25.69
N ARG A 37 22.28 13.03 -25.05
CA ARG A 37 23.09 14.18 -25.50
C ARG A 37 24.59 14.03 -25.21
N ASP A 38 24.97 13.19 -24.27
CA ASP A 38 26.36 12.99 -23.91
C ASP A 38 27.10 12.25 -25.03
N LYS A 39 28.01 12.98 -25.67
CA LYS A 39 28.82 12.45 -26.79
C LYS A 39 30.02 11.61 -26.34
N THR A 40 30.36 11.64 -25.05
CA THR A 40 31.50 10.94 -24.47
C THR A 40 31.19 9.48 -24.17
N GLN A 41 29.90 9.16 -23.99
CA GLN A 41 29.45 7.81 -23.65
C GLN A 41 29.30 6.93 -24.89
N SER A 42 29.69 5.65 -24.74
CA SER A 42 29.49 4.61 -25.75
C SER A 42 28.00 4.25 -25.89
N VAL A 43 27.65 3.65 -27.03
CA VAL A 43 26.26 3.16 -27.25
C VAL A 43 25.84 2.14 -26.19
N LYS A 44 26.78 1.27 -25.76
CA LYS A 44 26.51 0.28 -24.72
C LYS A 44 26.14 0.94 -23.38
N GLU A 45 26.87 1.94 -22.96
CA GLU A 45 26.59 2.68 -21.71
C GLU A 45 25.23 3.38 -21.76
N LYS A 46 24.88 3.98 -22.90
CA LYS A 46 23.56 4.60 -23.10
C LYS A 46 22.42 3.60 -22.98
N VAL A 47 22.57 2.41 -23.57
CA VAL A 47 21.57 1.35 -23.50
C VAL A 47 21.43 0.84 -22.06
N VAL A 48 22.54 0.60 -21.37
CA VAL A 48 22.53 0.15 -19.96
C VAL A 48 21.82 1.19 -19.08
N CYS A 49 22.15 2.47 -19.23
CA CYS A 49 21.49 3.55 -18.50
C CYS A 49 19.98 3.59 -18.79
N GLY A 50 19.57 3.46 -20.05
CA GLY A 50 18.16 3.43 -20.44
C GLY A 50 17.40 2.26 -19.80
N VAL A 51 17.98 1.07 -19.80
CA VAL A 51 17.38 -0.11 -19.15
C VAL A 51 17.24 0.10 -17.64
N MET A 52 18.26 0.65 -16.97
CA MET A 52 18.19 0.93 -15.54
C MET A 52 17.09 1.97 -15.21
N LEU A 53 16.99 3.05 -15.99
CA LEU A 53 15.93 4.04 -15.82
C LEU A 53 14.54 3.44 -16.02
N PHE A 54 14.38 2.55 -16.99
CA PHE A 54 13.13 1.83 -17.22
C PHE A 54 12.75 0.93 -16.03
N ILE A 55 13.71 0.19 -15.48
CA ILE A 55 13.49 -0.67 -14.31
C ILE A 55 13.04 0.17 -13.11
N ILE A 56 13.71 1.31 -12.86
CA ILE A 56 13.33 2.23 -11.78
C ILE A 56 11.91 2.74 -11.99
N LEU A 57 11.56 3.16 -13.20
CA LEU A 57 10.22 3.65 -13.51
C LEU A 57 9.15 2.58 -13.26
N VAL A 58 9.39 1.35 -13.73
CA VAL A 58 8.46 0.22 -13.51
C VAL A 58 8.31 -0.08 -12.03
N PHE A 59 9.42 -0.11 -11.27
CA PHE A 59 9.39 -0.36 -9.83
C PHE A 59 8.58 0.70 -9.09
N VAL A 60 8.83 1.98 -9.36
CA VAL A 60 8.08 3.08 -8.74
C VAL A 60 6.61 3.05 -9.15
N ALA A 61 6.31 2.78 -10.42
CA ALA A 61 4.94 2.66 -10.89
C ALA A 61 4.18 1.55 -10.18
N THR A 62 4.78 0.36 -10.08
CA THR A 62 4.11 -0.78 -9.42
C THR A 62 3.95 -0.56 -7.91
N ARG A 63 4.93 0.05 -7.25
CA ARG A 63 4.89 0.22 -5.80
C ARG A 63 3.98 1.36 -5.34
N TYR A 64 4.03 2.50 -6.03
CA TYR A 64 3.31 3.70 -5.60
C TYR A 64 2.02 3.95 -6.34
N CYS A 65 1.97 3.74 -7.68
CA CYS A 65 0.72 3.98 -8.41
C CYS A 65 -0.34 2.97 -8.06
N PHE A 66 0.00 1.68 -8.00
CA PHE A 66 -0.99 0.65 -7.72
C PHE A 66 -1.58 0.81 -6.31
N GLY A 67 -0.73 1.01 -5.29
CA GLY A 67 -1.17 1.27 -3.93
C GLY A 67 -2.01 2.56 -3.82
N GLY A 68 -1.54 3.65 -4.43
CA GLY A 68 -2.27 4.92 -4.44
C GLY A 68 -3.63 4.84 -5.14
N ILE A 69 -3.72 4.09 -6.25
CA ILE A 69 -5.00 3.86 -6.95
C ILE A 69 -5.98 3.09 -6.06
N MET A 70 -5.53 2.05 -5.36
CA MET A 70 -6.38 1.28 -4.45
C MET A 70 -6.90 2.15 -3.30
N CYS A 71 -6.03 2.96 -2.68
CA CYS A 71 -6.44 3.93 -1.66
C CYS A 71 -7.48 4.93 -2.20
N GLN A 72 -7.28 5.45 -3.42
CA GLN A 72 -8.24 6.35 -4.05
C GLN A 72 -9.58 5.68 -4.37
N MET A 73 -9.57 4.40 -4.73
CA MET A 73 -10.80 3.62 -4.91
C MET A 73 -11.56 3.49 -3.59
N ASP A 74 -10.87 3.18 -2.49
CA ASP A 74 -11.49 3.10 -1.17
C ASP A 74 -12.12 4.44 -0.74
N VAL A 75 -11.46 5.56 -1.03
CA VAL A 75 -12.01 6.90 -0.76
C VAL A 75 -13.23 7.20 -1.63
N SER A 76 -13.12 6.99 -2.95
CA SER A 76 -14.18 7.39 -3.91
C SER A 76 -15.42 6.51 -3.81
N GLN A 77 -15.25 5.22 -3.52
CA GLN A 77 -16.34 4.25 -3.40
C GLN A 77 -16.84 4.09 -1.96
N ARG A 78 -16.22 4.78 -1.00
CA ARG A 78 -16.52 4.68 0.44
C ARG A 78 -16.45 3.24 0.95
N THR A 79 -15.37 2.53 0.62
CA THR A 79 -15.13 1.14 0.98
C THR A 79 -14.13 0.98 2.14
N ILE A 80 -14.04 1.97 3.01
CA ILE A 80 -13.42 1.86 4.33
C ILE A 80 -14.51 1.43 5.31
N PHE A 81 -14.33 0.28 5.93
CA PHE A 81 -15.29 -0.31 6.84
C PHE A 81 -14.75 -0.34 8.26
N GLY A 82 -15.63 -0.07 9.22
CA GLY A 82 -15.38 -0.27 10.62
C GLY A 82 -16.33 -1.31 11.19
N HIS A 83 -15.79 -2.22 12.00
CA HIS A 83 -16.56 -3.20 12.76
C HIS A 83 -16.21 -3.04 14.23
N GLN A 84 -17.23 -3.02 15.09
CA GLN A 84 -17.09 -3.01 16.53
C GLN A 84 -17.87 -4.16 17.12
N GLY A 85 -17.19 -5.07 17.79
CA GLY A 85 -17.82 -6.27 18.36
C GLY A 85 -16.92 -7.49 18.30
N GLU A 86 -17.53 -8.66 18.14
CA GLU A 86 -16.80 -9.92 18.05
C GLU A 86 -16.34 -10.17 16.61
N PHE A 87 -15.08 -10.54 16.46
CA PHE A 87 -14.49 -11.03 15.20
C PHE A 87 -13.53 -12.17 15.49
N GLU A 88 -13.21 -12.95 14.48
CA GLU A 88 -12.29 -14.07 14.60
C GLU A 88 -11.08 -13.87 13.67
N ILE A 89 -9.89 -14.07 14.19
CA ILE A 89 -8.67 -14.18 13.40
C ILE A 89 -8.51 -15.66 13.06
N VAL A 90 -8.72 -16.01 11.79
CA VAL A 90 -8.69 -17.40 11.30
C VAL A 90 -7.26 -17.83 11.05
N GLU A 91 -6.45 -16.99 10.43
CA GLU A 91 -5.09 -17.31 10.02
C GLU A 91 -4.22 -16.05 10.00
N ILE A 92 -2.95 -16.20 10.38
CA ILE A 92 -1.92 -15.16 10.26
C ILE A 92 -0.80 -15.74 9.40
N LYS A 93 -0.44 -15.04 8.32
CA LYS A 93 0.59 -15.43 7.35
C LYS A 93 1.71 -14.40 7.37
N ASN A 94 2.87 -14.81 7.86
CA ASN A 94 4.08 -14.00 7.82
C ASN A 94 4.83 -14.29 6.51
N GLY A 95 5.20 -13.25 5.76
CA GLY A 95 5.88 -13.38 4.49
C GLY A 95 6.42 -12.05 3.98
N ILE A 96 6.62 -11.96 2.67
CA ILE A 96 7.01 -10.68 2.03
C ILE A 96 5.93 -9.59 2.27
N TYR A 97 4.68 -10.02 2.36
CA TYR A 97 3.54 -9.22 2.80
C TYR A 97 2.88 -9.98 3.93
N ASN A 98 2.85 -9.37 5.11
CA ASN A 98 2.17 -9.94 6.26
C ASN A 98 0.66 -9.81 6.06
N LYS A 99 -0.06 -10.92 6.25
CA LYS A 99 -1.49 -11.02 6.01
C LYS A 99 -2.19 -11.70 7.16
N ALA A 100 -3.38 -11.24 7.47
CA ALA A 100 -4.28 -11.92 8.40
C ALA A 100 -5.66 -12.13 7.75
N VAL A 101 -6.26 -13.26 8.01
CA VAL A 101 -7.62 -13.58 7.57
C VAL A 101 -8.54 -13.40 8.77
N PHE A 102 -9.50 -12.52 8.61
CA PHE A 102 -10.52 -12.22 9.62
C PHE A 102 -11.87 -12.76 9.21
N LEU A 103 -12.63 -13.26 10.16
CA LEU A 103 -14.04 -13.54 10.00
C LEU A 103 -14.83 -12.44 10.72
N ILE A 104 -15.44 -11.53 9.95
CA ILE A 104 -16.19 -10.37 10.42
C ILE A 104 -17.62 -10.52 9.91
N ASP A 105 -18.61 -10.55 10.79
CA ASP A 105 -20.03 -10.74 10.44
C ASP A 105 -20.28 -11.96 9.53
N GLY A 106 -19.52 -13.04 9.76
CA GLY A 106 -19.63 -14.27 8.97
C GLY A 106 -18.99 -14.20 7.58
N LYS A 107 -18.24 -13.15 7.26
CA LYS A 107 -17.50 -13.00 5.99
C LYS A 107 -16.01 -13.07 6.25
N GLU A 108 -15.31 -13.85 5.43
CA GLU A 108 -13.85 -13.87 5.44
C GLU A 108 -13.31 -12.65 4.70
N VAL A 109 -12.38 -11.94 5.36
CA VAL A 109 -11.69 -10.77 4.81
C VAL A 109 -10.19 -10.98 5.01
N GLU A 110 -9.43 -11.07 3.91
CA GLU A 110 -7.97 -11.12 3.93
C GLU A 110 -7.42 -9.70 3.89
N LEU A 111 -6.66 -9.32 4.90
CA LEU A 111 -6.10 -7.99 5.07
C LEU A 111 -4.57 -8.06 5.26
N ASN A 112 -3.87 -7.07 4.72
CA ASN A 112 -2.46 -6.87 4.97
C ASN A 112 -2.28 -6.05 6.26
N TYR A 113 -1.22 -6.33 7.01
CA TYR A 113 -0.80 -5.53 8.15
C TYR A 113 0.69 -5.17 8.04
N PHE A 114 1.10 -4.08 8.67
CA PHE A 114 2.49 -3.65 8.73
C PHE A 114 3.04 -3.87 10.13
N GLU A 115 4.33 -4.17 10.23
CA GLU A 115 5.03 -4.39 11.51
C GLU A 115 5.15 -3.12 12.37
N ASP A 116 4.94 -1.93 11.77
CA ASP A 116 4.98 -0.63 12.46
C ASP A 116 3.62 -0.21 13.05
N ASP A 117 2.58 -1.02 12.85
CA ASP A 117 1.30 -0.76 13.50
C ASP A 117 1.45 -0.99 15.00
N ASP A 118 0.73 -0.21 15.83
CA ASP A 118 0.81 -0.21 17.30
C ASP A 118 0.56 -1.59 17.96
N TYR A 119 0.36 -2.62 17.15
CA TYR A 119 0.10 -3.99 17.55
C TYR A 119 1.14 -4.97 16.97
N ASP A 120 1.75 -5.69 17.87
CA ASP A 120 2.60 -6.84 17.55
C ASP A 120 1.74 -8.04 17.11
N PHE A 121 1.39 -8.07 15.82
CA PHE A 121 0.65 -9.20 15.22
C PHE A 121 1.39 -10.53 15.34
N GLU A 122 2.70 -10.55 15.57
CA GLU A 122 3.46 -11.77 15.79
C GLU A 122 3.09 -12.46 17.11
N SER A 123 2.65 -11.68 18.09
CA SER A 123 2.19 -12.20 19.39
C SER A 123 0.73 -12.66 19.38
N ILE A 124 -0.06 -12.25 18.38
CA ILE A 124 -1.47 -12.57 18.28
C ILE A 124 -1.64 -13.98 17.70
N LYS A 125 -2.52 -14.77 18.30
CA LYS A 125 -2.84 -16.12 17.84
C LYS A 125 -4.19 -16.14 17.15
N PRO A 126 -4.42 -17.04 16.18
CA PRO A 126 -5.76 -17.32 15.68
C PRO A 126 -6.75 -17.59 16.82
N GLY A 127 -7.95 -16.99 16.73
CA GLY A 127 -8.97 -17.15 17.77
C GLY A 127 -10.04 -16.05 17.68
N LYS A 128 -10.98 -16.09 18.62
CA LYS A 128 -12.05 -15.10 18.73
C LYS A 128 -11.61 -13.96 19.62
N TYR A 129 -11.87 -12.76 19.15
CA TYR A 129 -11.55 -11.51 19.81
C TYR A 129 -12.78 -10.60 19.86
N LYS A 130 -12.76 -9.66 20.77
CA LYS A 130 -13.74 -8.60 20.87
C LYS A 130 -12.99 -7.26 20.83
N GLY A 131 -13.50 -6.30 20.06
CA GLY A 131 -12.83 -5.01 19.92
C GLY A 131 -13.33 -4.23 18.73
N GLU A 132 -12.43 -3.42 18.17
CA GLU A 132 -12.71 -2.57 17.02
C GLU A 132 -11.69 -2.86 15.91
N ILE A 133 -12.16 -2.97 14.66
CA ILE A 133 -11.31 -3.08 13.48
C ILE A 133 -11.79 -2.14 12.39
N VAL A 134 -10.85 -1.37 11.81
CA VAL A 134 -11.08 -0.54 10.62
C VAL A 134 -10.21 -1.05 9.51
N TYR A 135 -10.78 -1.25 8.33
CA TYR A 135 -10.05 -1.75 7.18
C TYR A 135 -10.54 -1.17 5.87
N ALA A 136 -9.63 -1.12 4.89
CA ALA A 136 -9.88 -0.70 3.52
C ALA A 136 -10.04 -1.92 2.62
N GLN A 137 -11.13 -1.99 1.84
CA GLN A 137 -11.48 -3.17 1.07
C GLN A 137 -10.61 -3.36 -0.18
N HIS A 138 -10.35 -2.29 -0.95
CA HIS A 138 -9.56 -2.39 -2.20
C HIS A 138 -8.07 -2.44 -1.91
N ALA A 139 -7.59 -1.63 -0.98
CA ALA A 139 -6.20 -1.68 -0.52
C ALA A 139 -5.90 -2.95 0.27
N LYS A 140 -6.94 -3.65 0.76
CA LYS A 140 -6.83 -4.83 1.63
C LYS A 140 -5.90 -4.58 2.81
N GLN A 141 -6.09 -3.48 3.50
CA GLN A 141 -5.21 -3.03 4.57
C GLN A 141 -5.99 -2.79 5.86
N ILE A 142 -5.41 -3.21 6.99
CA ILE A 142 -5.88 -2.81 8.31
C ILE A 142 -5.43 -1.36 8.54
N LEU A 143 -6.34 -0.51 8.95
CA LEU A 143 -6.10 0.89 9.29
C LEU A 143 -6.05 1.13 10.79
N HIS A 144 -6.82 0.35 11.50
CA HIS A 144 -6.87 0.37 12.96
C HIS A 144 -7.39 -0.95 13.48
N ILE A 145 -6.86 -1.41 14.58
CA ILE A 145 -7.38 -2.54 15.33
C ILE A 145 -7.18 -2.29 16.82
N ASP A 146 -8.19 -2.58 17.62
CA ASP A 146 -8.12 -2.51 19.08
C ASP A 146 -8.81 -3.73 19.67
N PHE A 147 -8.21 -4.32 20.68
CA PHE A 147 -8.69 -5.52 21.34
C PHE A 147 -9.14 -5.15 22.77
N GLU A 148 -10.38 -5.53 23.13
CA GLU A 148 -10.92 -5.41 24.49
C GLU A 148 -10.44 -6.53 25.44
#